data_b612b99f0742efeba1a6d0ad613e607d
#
_entry.id   b612b99f0742efeba1a6d0ad613e607d
#
_cell.length_a   1.000
_cell.length_b   1.000
_cell.length_c   1.000
_cell.angle_alpha   90.00
_cell.angle_beta   90.00
_cell.angle_gamma   90.00
#
_symmetry.space_group_name_H-M   'P 1'
#
loop_
_entity.id
_entity.type
_entity.pdbx_description
1 polymer ?
#
loop_
_entity_poly.entity_id
_entity_poly.type
_entity_poly.pdbx_seq_one_letter_code
_entity_poly.pdbx_strand_id
1 'polypeptide(L)' 'MTIGMNIKRLRQNKGMTQEKLGEALGISGQAVSKWESGGSLS' A
#
# COMPACT_ATOMS: atom_id res chain seq x y z
N MET A 1 -5.01 9.75 10.96
CA MET A 1 -4.21 8.99 10.00
C MET A 1 -4.87 7.69 9.66
N THR A 2 -4.90 7.35 8.40
CA THR A 2 -5.49 6.10 7.98
C THR A 2 -4.39 5.06 7.72
N ILE A 3 -4.79 3.80 7.76
CA ILE A 3 -3.87 2.71 7.47
C ILE A 3 -3.28 2.84 6.05
N GLY A 4 -4.11 3.24 5.10
CA GLY A 4 -3.67 3.41 3.74
C GLY A 4 -2.55 4.45 3.60
N MET A 5 -2.68 5.54 4.31
CA MET A 5 -1.66 6.58 4.28
C MET A 5 -0.36 6.11 4.92
N ASN A 6 -0.46 5.34 5.98
CA ASN A 6 0.72 4.78 6.63
C ASN A 6 1.47 3.82 5.71
N ILE A 7 0.73 2.98 5.02
CA ILE A 7 1.30 2.02 4.10
C ILE A 7 2.01 2.74 2.96
N LYS A 8 1.38 3.74 2.40
CA LYS A 8 1.96 4.51 1.31
C LYS A 8 3.25 5.18 1.76
N ARG A 9 3.21 5.79 2.94
CA ARG A 9 4.37 6.49 3.47
C ARG A 9 5.54 5.53 3.69
N LEU A 10 5.26 4.39 4.30
CA LEU A 10 6.29 3.40 4.54
C LEU A 10 6.90 2.91 3.24
N ARG A 11 6.04 2.65 2.26
CA ARG A 11 6.48 2.21 0.95
C ARG A 11 7.41 3.23 0.30
N GLN A 12 6.99 4.49 0.32
CA GLN A 12 7.77 5.55 -0.30
C GLN A 12 9.10 5.78 0.41
N ASN A 13 9.10 5.66 1.74
CA ASN A 13 10.33 5.79 2.51
C ASN A 13 11.35 4.73 2.14
N LYS A 14 10.88 3.57 1.75
CA LYS A 14 11.76 2.47 1.35
C LYS A 14 12.02 2.43 -0.16
N GLY A 15 11.47 3.39 -0.89
CA GLY A 15 11.63 3.43 -2.33
C GLY A 15 10.98 2.28 -3.06
N MET A 16 9.90 1.74 -2.50
CA MET A 16 9.21 0.60 -3.08
C MET A 16 8.02 1.04 -3.92
N THR A 17 7.75 0.26 -4.97
CA THR A 17 6.51 0.43 -5.73
C THR A 17 5.38 -0.32 -5.04
N GLN A 18 4.15 -0.07 -5.49
CA GLN A 18 2.99 -0.82 -4.96
C GLN A 18 3.14 -2.31 -5.22
N GLU A 19 3.63 -2.65 -6.39
CA GLU A 19 3.87 -4.05 -6.73
C GLU A 19 4.91 -4.68 -5.82
N LYS A 20 5.97 -3.95 -5.56
CA LYS A 20 7.04 -4.45 -4.73
C LYS A 20 6.57 -4.69 -3.32
N LEU A 21 5.81 -3.75 -2.78
CA LEU A 21 5.25 -3.92 -1.45
C LEU A 21 4.28 -5.09 -1.40
N GLY A 22 3.45 -5.21 -2.41
CA GLY A 22 2.51 -6.33 -2.50
C GLY A 22 3.23 -7.66 -2.47
N GLU A 23 4.32 -7.76 -3.22
CA GLU A 23 5.14 -8.96 -3.24
C GLU A 23 5.67 -9.31 -1.85
N ALA A 24 6.15 -8.30 -1.16
CA ALA A 24 6.70 -8.50 0.18
C ALA A 24 5.64 -8.96 1.17
N LEU A 25 4.41 -8.55 0.97
CA LEU A 25 3.30 -8.90 1.85
C LEU A 25 2.54 -10.13 1.40
N GLY A 26 2.86 -10.65 0.22
CA GLY A 26 2.16 -11.81 -0.32
C GLY A 26 0.79 -11.45 -0.91
N ILE A 27 0.62 -10.22 -1.36
CA ILE A 27 -0.62 -9.76 -1.97
C ILE A 27 -0.30 -9.07 -3.30
N SER A 28 -1.34 -8.72 -4.04
CA SER A 28 -1.13 -8.06 -5.33
C SER A 28 -0.91 -6.57 -5.15
N GLY A 29 -0.26 -5.95 -6.15
CA GLY A 29 -0.09 -4.51 -6.15
C GLY A 29 -1.43 -3.78 -6.19
N GLN A 30 -2.42 -4.40 -6.81
CA GLN A 30 -3.77 -3.84 -6.83
C GLN A 30 -4.38 -3.75 -5.44
N ALA A 31 -4.11 -4.73 -4.60
CA ALA A 31 -4.58 -4.69 -3.23
C ALA A 31 -3.92 -3.55 -2.46
N VAL A 32 -2.63 -3.35 -2.68
CA VAL A 32 -1.92 -2.24 -2.06
C VAL A 32 -2.52 -0.91 -2.52
N SER A 33 -2.78 -0.81 -3.81
CA SER A 33 -3.38 0.40 -4.37
C SER A 33 -4.72 0.71 -3.73
N LYS A 34 -5.52 -0.32 -3.53
CA LYS A 34 -6.83 -0.18 -2.88
C LYS A 34 -6.67 0.35 -1.46
N TRP A 35 -5.74 -0.22 -0.73
CA TRP A 35 -5.48 0.22 0.64
C TRP A 35 -5.06 1.69 0.68
N GLU A 36 -4.18 2.06 -0.24
CA GLU A 36 -3.65 3.42 -0.25
C GLU A 36 -4.72 4.44 -0.63
N SER A 37 -5.68 4.04 -1.44
CA SER A 37 -6.77 4.93 -1.81
C SER A 37 -7.87 4.98 -0.76
N GLY A 38 -7.80 4.11 0.24
CA GLY A 38 -8.80 4.09 1.30
C GLY A 38 -10.12 3.51 0.86
N GLY A 39 -10.16 2.80 -0.26
CA GLY A 39 -11.41 2.28 -0.80
C GLY A 39 -12.12 1.33 0.13
N SER A 40 -11.37 0.57 0.89
CA SER A 40 -11.97 -0.41 1.79
C SER A 40 -12.62 0.22 3.02
N LEU A 41 -12.34 1.49 3.26
CA LEU A 41 -12.83 2.17 4.44
C LEU A 41 -13.94 3.16 4.16
N SER A 42 -14.15 3.45 2.90
CA SER A 42 -15.18 4.41 2.54
C SER A 42 -16.55 3.83 2.61
#